data_de212ff82bb3d951c24a0914c4c65cda
#
_entry.id   de212ff82bb3d951c24a0914c4c65cda
#
_cell.length_a   1.000
_cell.length_b   1.000
_cell.length_c   1.000
_cell.angle_alpha   90.00
_cell.angle_beta   90.00
_cell.angle_gamma   90.00
#
_symmetry.space_group_name_H-M   'P 1'
#
loop_
_entity.id
_entity.type
_entity.pdbx_description
1 polymer ?
#
loop_
_entity_poly.entity_id
_entity_poly.type
_entity_poly.pdbx_seq_one_letter_code
_entity_poly.pdbx_strand_id
1 'polypeptide(L)'
;MRKLLLFLAFCGVLPIAILAQDNSANNPQPKPADTQDKPTPTLEKPGMAPAAPETAPAKLPAKKTPAPETKIDPNSGRVVEEIIARVNNEIITQSEYEKAKVAAADEAKQDCQGHCTPEQLQIAIEDRQKNALRDLIDQSLLVQRGKDMGLSVEPDVIKKLDQIRIQNNINSMEDLEKAVSAQGVNWEDFKNNIRNGVLTQRVISSEVGSHITIGHDEIEKYYNEHKSEFVRPEQVALRSIEINTEKKSPEEIVELKKKAEATLKRIKDGEDFGEMAKRFSDGSTAKQGGFLGVYKRGELSKELEDVVFKMRKNDITDVMDTKQGFLILQVLEHYDEGEQTLAKVEPEITDKLYTARMEPAMREYVKTLREQSYVVIKPGYQDMAGGGNSEIQEVSATAEASKKTKKAHKKYGLFGKKPDTGL
;
A
#
# COMPACT_ATOMS: atom_id res chain seq x y z
N MET A 1 -24.48 13.53 -5.28
CA MET A 1 -23.36 13.73 -4.34
C MET A 1 -22.83 12.35 -4.01
N ARG A 2 -21.82 11.88 -4.76
CA ARG A 2 -21.10 10.63 -4.50
C ARG A 2 -20.30 10.84 -3.21
N LYS A 3 -20.60 10.07 -2.17
CA LYS A 3 -19.76 9.98 -0.97
C LYS A 3 -18.40 9.46 -1.41
N LEU A 4 -17.40 10.34 -1.38
CA LEU A 4 -15.99 10.01 -1.57
C LEU A 4 -15.58 9.21 -0.33
N LEU A 5 -15.65 7.89 -0.42
CA LEU A 5 -15.03 6.98 0.54
C LEU A 5 -13.53 7.02 0.28
N LEU A 6 -12.85 7.98 0.91
CA LEU A 6 -11.40 7.93 1.09
C LEU A 6 -11.15 6.78 2.08
N PHE A 7 -10.88 5.58 1.55
CA PHE A 7 -10.34 4.49 2.34
C PHE A 7 -8.94 4.92 2.78
N LEU A 8 -8.87 5.45 3.99
CA LEU A 8 -7.63 5.46 4.76
C LEU A 8 -7.33 3.99 5.07
N ALA A 9 -6.61 3.32 4.17
CA ALA A 9 -5.91 2.11 4.53
C ALA A 9 -4.94 2.51 5.65
N PHE A 10 -5.37 2.33 6.87
CA PHE A 10 -4.48 2.33 8.02
C PHE A 10 -3.43 1.27 7.70
N CYS A 11 -2.17 1.66 7.67
CA CYS A 11 -1.04 0.76 7.50
C CYS A 11 -1.00 -0.25 8.67
N GLY A 12 -1.89 -1.24 8.65
CA GLY A 12 -1.59 -2.54 9.18
C GLY A 12 -0.59 -3.20 8.22
N VAL A 13 0.24 -4.04 8.71
CA VAL A 13 1.23 -4.81 7.95
C VAL A 13 0.54 -5.38 6.71
N LEU A 14 0.70 -4.71 5.58
CA LEU A 14 0.25 -5.21 4.29
C LEU A 14 0.93 -6.57 4.05
N PRO A 15 0.18 -7.60 3.67
CA PRO A 15 0.82 -8.69 2.97
C PRO A 15 1.51 -8.06 1.77
N ILE A 16 2.79 -8.34 1.60
CA ILE A 16 3.62 -7.83 0.51
C ILE A 16 3.07 -8.42 -0.79
N ALA A 17 2.03 -7.80 -1.34
CA ALA A 17 1.70 -7.95 -2.73
C ALA A 17 2.64 -7.02 -3.48
N ILE A 18 3.78 -7.55 -3.89
CA ILE A 18 4.69 -6.90 -4.82
C ILE A 18 3.96 -6.82 -6.15
N LEU A 19 3.32 -5.68 -6.39
CA LEU A 19 2.95 -5.30 -7.75
C LEU A 19 4.27 -5.01 -8.47
N ALA A 20 4.73 -5.97 -9.26
CA ALA A 20 5.74 -5.75 -10.28
C ALA A 20 5.21 -4.68 -11.23
N GLN A 21 5.60 -3.44 -11.04
CA GLN A 21 5.44 -2.41 -12.06
C GLN A 21 6.55 -2.59 -13.07
N ASP A 22 6.13 -3.01 -14.25
CA ASP A 22 6.88 -3.04 -15.50
C ASP A 22 7.44 -1.62 -15.78
N ASN A 23 8.70 -1.39 -15.42
CA ASN A 23 9.43 -0.17 -15.73
C ASN A 23 10.23 -0.37 -17.01
N SER A 24 9.51 -0.55 -18.12
CA SER A 24 10.06 -0.47 -19.47
C SER A 24 9.44 0.71 -20.19
N ALA A 25 9.92 1.91 -19.89
CA ALA A 25 9.60 3.08 -20.68
C ALA A 25 10.84 3.97 -20.81
N ASN A 26 11.46 3.87 -21.99
CA ASN A 26 12.16 4.90 -22.73
C ASN A 26 12.50 6.21 -21.98
N ASN A 27 13.78 6.36 -21.71
CA ASN A 27 14.40 7.63 -21.38
C ASN A 27 14.93 8.29 -22.67
N PRO A 28 14.36 9.38 -23.17
CA PRO A 28 15.01 10.20 -24.17
C PRO A 28 15.95 11.19 -23.49
N GLN A 29 17.26 11.09 -23.77
CA GLN A 29 18.28 12.07 -23.41
C GLN A 29 17.90 13.46 -23.93
N PRO A 30 18.07 14.54 -23.15
CA PRO A 30 17.97 15.90 -23.65
C PRO A 30 19.27 16.30 -24.36
N LYS A 31 19.14 16.77 -25.59
CA LYS A 31 20.18 17.48 -26.32
C LYS A 31 20.51 18.83 -25.64
N PRO A 32 21.76 19.31 -25.70
CA PRO A 32 22.15 20.59 -25.13
C PRO A 32 21.55 21.75 -25.94
N ALA A 33 20.92 22.68 -25.21
CA ALA A 33 20.44 23.95 -25.79
C ALA A 33 21.53 25.02 -25.75
N ASP A 34 21.61 25.71 -26.86
CA ASP A 34 22.48 26.86 -27.11
C ASP A 34 22.20 28.05 -26.19
N THR A 35 23.28 28.72 -25.84
CA THR A 35 23.37 29.95 -25.09
C THR A 35 22.91 31.13 -25.96
N GLN A 36 21.91 31.90 -25.52
CA GLN A 36 21.76 33.30 -25.93
C GLN A 36 21.11 34.16 -24.85
N ASP A 37 21.90 35.11 -24.41
CA ASP A 37 21.69 36.49 -23.91
C ASP A 37 20.46 36.87 -23.05
N LYS A 38 20.84 37.35 -21.86
CA LYS A 38 20.07 38.22 -20.95
C LYS A 38 19.67 39.57 -21.59
N PRO A 39 18.59 40.19 -21.05
CA PRO A 39 18.82 41.40 -20.29
C PRO A 39 18.16 41.45 -18.91
N THR A 40 18.85 42.13 -18.04
CA THR A 40 18.58 42.46 -16.65
C THR A 40 17.42 43.44 -16.50
N PRO A 41 16.50 43.32 -15.54
CA PRO A 41 15.64 44.41 -15.14
C PRO A 41 16.19 45.13 -13.90
N THR A 42 16.19 46.43 -14.03
CA THR A 42 16.56 47.48 -13.10
C THR A 42 15.70 47.53 -11.86
N LEU A 43 16.33 47.72 -10.70
CA LEU A 43 15.71 48.03 -9.41
C LEU A 43 15.06 49.45 -9.45
N GLU A 44 13.77 49.53 -9.20
CA GLU A 44 13.08 50.75 -8.86
C GLU A 44 12.69 50.74 -7.39
N LYS A 45 12.99 51.87 -6.69
CA LYS A 45 12.74 52.09 -5.26
C LYS A 45 11.26 52.43 -5.00
N PRO A 46 10.69 52.06 -3.81
CA PRO A 46 9.29 52.33 -3.47
C PRO A 46 9.07 53.78 -3.06
N GLY A 47 8.05 54.40 -3.66
CA GLY A 47 7.51 55.71 -3.29
C GLY A 47 6.64 55.63 -2.06
N MET A 48 6.76 56.72 -1.28
CA MET A 48 6.02 57.00 -0.04
C MET A 48 4.52 57.11 -0.26
N ALA A 49 3.70 56.45 0.60
CA ALA A 49 2.27 56.58 0.69
C ALA A 49 1.88 57.76 1.59
N PRO A 50 0.79 58.46 1.30
CA PRO A 50 0.27 59.55 2.18
C PRO A 50 -0.63 59.02 3.30
N ALA A 51 -0.63 59.75 4.39
CA ALA A 51 -1.32 59.50 5.67
C ALA A 51 -2.84 59.39 5.56
N ALA A 52 -3.44 58.49 6.34
CA ALA A 52 -4.85 58.34 6.57
C ALA A 52 -5.34 59.24 7.72
N PRO A 53 -6.60 59.71 7.71
CA PRO A 53 -7.13 60.56 8.76
C PRO A 53 -7.61 59.77 9.98
N GLU A 54 -7.36 60.35 11.16
CA GLU A 54 -7.90 59.93 12.47
C GLU A 54 -9.41 59.87 12.49
N THR A 55 -9.97 58.77 12.97
CA THR A 55 -11.35 58.69 13.44
C THR A 55 -11.43 58.10 14.85
N ALA A 56 -12.29 58.72 15.65
CA ALA A 56 -12.47 58.67 17.07
C ALA A 56 -12.78 57.27 17.69
N PRO A 57 -12.66 57.10 19.03
CA PRO A 57 -12.63 55.81 19.70
C PRO A 57 -14.01 55.16 19.81
N ALA A 58 -14.10 53.90 19.36
CA ALA A 58 -15.28 53.08 19.55
C ALA A 58 -15.31 52.47 20.97
N LYS A 59 -16.48 52.53 21.58
CA LYS A 59 -16.81 52.02 22.92
C LYS A 59 -16.44 50.55 23.10
N LEU A 60 -15.74 50.25 24.21
CA LEU A 60 -15.50 48.92 24.72
C LEU A 60 -16.81 48.18 25.01
N PRO A 61 -16.97 46.92 24.57
CA PRO A 61 -18.09 46.09 24.98
C PRO A 61 -17.91 45.58 26.42
N ALA A 62 -19.05 45.54 27.12
CA ALA A 62 -19.17 45.20 28.53
C ALA A 62 -18.52 43.85 28.89
N LYS A 63 -17.84 43.87 30.04
CA LYS A 63 -17.26 42.77 30.77
C LYS A 63 -18.28 41.62 30.94
N LYS A 64 -18.11 40.50 30.21
CA LYS A 64 -18.87 39.27 30.47
C LYS A 64 -18.39 38.72 31.82
N THR A 65 -19.32 38.52 32.73
CA THR A 65 -19.14 37.83 34.01
C THR A 65 -18.52 36.46 33.76
N PRO A 66 -17.47 36.04 34.50
CA PRO A 66 -16.91 34.70 34.37
C PRO A 66 -17.97 33.68 34.73
N ALA A 67 -18.11 32.62 33.91
CA ALA A 67 -18.87 31.44 34.29
C ALA A 67 -18.27 30.83 35.55
N PRO A 68 -19.05 30.19 36.41
CA PRO A 68 -18.54 29.61 37.65
C PRO A 68 -17.48 28.56 37.31
N GLU A 69 -16.27 28.79 37.83
CA GLU A 69 -15.20 27.79 37.80
C GLU A 69 -15.71 26.56 38.53
N THR A 70 -16.00 25.50 37.78
CA THR A 70 -16.22 24.17 38.35
C THR A 70 -14.88 23.79 38.99
N LYS A 71 -14.81 23.82 40.31
CA LYS A 71 -13.70 23.29 41.07
C LYS A 71 -13.59 21.80 40.73
N ILE A 72 -12.62 21.44 39.86
CA ILE A 72 -12.28 20.06 39.59
C ILE A 72 -11.72 19.52 40.90
N ASP A 73 -12.40 18.54 41.49
CA ASP A 73 -11.94 17.81 42.64
C ASP A 73 -10.65 17.04 42.21
N PRO A 74 -9.46 17.37 42.76
CA PRO A 74 -8.21 16.77 42.36
C PRO A 74 -8.15 15.25 42.66
N ASN A 75 -9.16 14.69 43.32
CA ASN A 75 -9.26 13.28 43.66
C ASN A 75 -10.39 12.54 42.90
N SER A 76 -11.15 13.19 42.05
CA SER A 76 -12.01 12.54 41.06
C SER A 76 -11.13 12.10 39.89
N GLY A 77 -10.33 11.04 40.09
CA GLY A 77 -9.44 10.46 39.11
C GLY A 77 -10.18 9.98 37.87
N ARG A 78 -10.50 10.94 36.96
CA ARG A 78 -10.96 10.59 35.63
C ARG A 78 -9.76 10.01 34.90
N VAL A 79 -9.77 8.70 34.70
CA VAL A 79 -8.77 8.04 33.84
C VAL A 79 -8.92 8.69 32.46
N VAL A 80 -7.96 9.50 32.06
CA VAL A 80 -7.98 10.22 30.79
C VAL A 80 -7.53 9.26 29.68
N GLU A 81 -6.61 8.37 29.97
CA GLU A 81 -6.07 7.39 29.05
C GLU A 81 -5.52 6.18 29.85
N GLU A 82 -5.78 4.97 29.38
CA GLU A 82 -5.28 3.74 30.01
C GLU A 82 -4.08 3.20 29.23
N ILE A 83 -2.97 2.93 29.92
CA ILE A 83 -1.81 2.27 29.32
C ILE A 83 -2.02 0.76 29.42
N ILE A 84 -2.01 0.08 28.28
CA ILE A 84 -2.21 -1.38 28.19
C ILE A 84 -0.91 -2.15 27.96
N ALA A 85 0.08 -1.54 27.33
CA ALA A 85 1.39 -2.13 27.17
C ALA A 85 2.49 -1.06 27.19
N ARG A 86 3.70 -1.47 27.56
CA ARG A 86 4.92 -0.67 27.45
C ARG A 86 5.96 -1.47 26.68
N VAL A 87 6.53 -0.83 25.67
CA VAL A 87 7.55 -1.40 24.79
C VAL A 87 8.79 -0.51 24.88
N ASN A 88 9.78 -0.92 25.67
CA ASN A 88 10.93 -0.10 26.04
C ASN A 88 10.50 1.25 26.64
N ASN A 89 10.73 2.36 25.93
CA ASN A 89 10.35 3.71 26.35
C ASN A 89 9.02 4.20 25.78
N GLU A 90 8.39 3.44 24.87
CA GLU A 90 7.10 3.79 24.28
C GLU A 90 5.96 3.09 25.01
N ILE A 91 4.79 3.71 25.00
CA ILE A 91 3.57 3.16 25.63
C ILE A 91 2.54 2.89 24.54
N ILE A 92 1.74 1.85 24.75
CA ILE A 92 0.55 1.55 23.93
C ILE A 92 -0.64 1.78 24.81
N THR A 93 -1.56 2.63 24.34
CA THR A 93 -2.75 3.03 25.07
C THR A 93 -3.96 2.21 24.66
N GLN A 94 -5.01 2.25 25.49
CA GLN A 94 -6.28 1.60 25.19
C GLN A 94 -6.91 2.19 23.91
N SER A 95 -6.82 3.50 23.73
CA SER A 95 -7.36 4.15 22.52
C SER A 95 -6.67 3.66 21.25
N GLU A 96 -5.35 3.48 21.27
CA GLU A 96 -4.61 2.93 20.14
C GLU A 96 -4.99 1.48 19.85
N TYR A 97 -5.15 0.68 20.89
CA TYR A 97 -5.58 -0.70 20.74
C TYR A 97 -7.00 -0.82 20.16
N GLU A 98 -7.96 -0.03 20.64
CA GLU A 98 -9.32 -0.05 20.09
C GLU A 98 -9.33 0.43 18.62
N LYS A 99 -8.54 1.45 18.28
CA LYS A 99 -8.36 1.87 16.89
C LYS A 99 -7.76 0.75 16.03
N ALA A 100 -6.75 0.04 16.53
CA ALA A 100 -6.14 -1.08 15.81
C ALA A 100 -7.14 -2.22 15.59
N LYS A 101 -7.99 -2.53 16.56
CA LYS A 101 -9.07 -3.53 16.41
C LYS A 101 -10.09 -3.13 15.35
N VAL A 102 -10.46 -1.86 15.29
CA VAL A 102 -11.37 -1.35 14.24
C VAL A 102 -10.72 -1.47 12.88
N ALA A 103 -9.45 -1.05 12.74
CA ALA A 103 -8.70 -1.17 11.50
C ALA A 103 -8.58 -2.63 11.04
N ALA A 104 -8.24 -3.55 11.96
CA ALA A 104 -8.18 -4.99 11.71
C ALA A 104 -9.51 -5.57 11.21
N ALA A 105 -10.64 -5.10 11.76
CA ALA A 105 -11.97 -5.51 11.30
C ALA A 105 -12.27 -4.97 9.90
N ASP A 106 -11.86 -3.74 9.58
CA ASP A 106 -12.10 -3.15 8.27
C ASP A 106 -11.21 -3.79 7.19
N GLU A 107 -9.98 -4.17 7.51
CA GLU A 107 -9.12 -4.97 6.64
C GLU A 107 -9.73 -6.34 6.34
N ALA A 108 -10.24 -7.06 7.35
CA ALA A 108 -10.92 -8.33 7.14
C ALA A 108 -12.13 -8.20 6.20
N LYS A 109 -12.90 -7.11 6.32
CA LYS A 109 -14.02 -6.83 5.41
C LYS A 109 -13.55 -6.56 3.98
N GLN A 110 -12.42 -5.84 3.82
CA GLN A 110 -11.85 -5.56 2.50
C GLN A 110 -11.33 -6.83 1.82
N ASP A 111 -10.61 -7.67 2.54
CA ASP A 111 -10.08 -8.93 1.98
C ASP A 111 -11.21 -9.89 1.57
N CYS A 112 -12.30 -9.89 2.31
CA CYS A 112 -13.48 -10.66 1.94
C CYS A 112 -14.21 -10.15 0.69
N GLN A 113 -14.25 -8.84 0.43
CA GLN A 113 -14.86 -8.18 -0.75
C GLN A 113 -16.15 -8.86 -1.28
N GLY A 114 -16.97 -9.40 -0.40
CA GLY A 114 -18.19 -10.11 -0.76
C GLY A 114 -18.01 -11.59 -1.15
N HIS A 115 -16.82 -12.14 -1.09
CA HIS A 115 -16.54 -13.56 -1.37
C HIS A 115 -16.66 -14.48 -0.13
N CYS A 116 -16.75 -13.89 1.08
CA CYS A 116 -16.89 -14.65 2.32
C CYS A 116 -18.37 -14.79 2.73
N THR A 117 -18.70 -15.91 3.37
CA THR A 117 -19.95 -15.99 4.13
C THR A 117 -19.90 -15.09 5.36
N PRO A 118 -21.07 -14.72 5.95
CA PRO A 118 -21.08 -13.91 7.18
C PRO A 118 -20.30 -14.56 8.33
N GLU A 119 -20.33 -15.88 8.46
CA GLU A 119 -19.61 -16.64 9.47
C GLU A 119 -18.07 -16.58 9.22
N GLN A 120 -17.64 -16.73 7.98
CA GLN A 120 -16.22 -16.64 7.60
C GLN A 120 -15.69 -15.24 7.86
N LEU A 121 -16.45 -14.20 7.53
CA LEU A 121 -16.08 -12.82 7.80
C LEU A 121 -15.96 -12.57 9.32
N GLN A 122 -16.89 -13.06 10.13
CA GLN A 122 -16.85 -12.90 11.58
C GLN A 122 -15.61 -13.56 12.18
N ILE A 123 -15.28 -14.78 11.75
CA ILE A 123 -14.07 -15.50 12.18
C ILE A 123 -12.82 -14.71 11.79
N ALA A 124 -12.75 -14.19 10.56
CA ALA A 124 -11.61 -13.40 10.10
C ALA A 124 -11.42 -12.10 10.90
N ILE A 125 -12.54 -11.43 11.26
CA ILE A 125 -12.50 -10.24 12.10
C ILE A 125 -11.96 -10.57 13.50
N GLU A 126 -12.52 -11.61 14.15
CA GLU A 126 -12.11 -12.01 15.50
C GLU A 126 -10.63 -12.40 15.55
N ASP A 127 -10.16 -13.15 14.55
CA ASP A 127 -8.78 -13.60 14.47
C ASP A 127 -7.80 -12.42 14.31
N ARG A 128 -8.12 -11.47 13.43
CA ARG A 128 -7.32 -10.24 13.29
C ARG A 128 -7.35 -9.37 14.54
N GLN A 129 -8.52 -9.20 15.17
CA GLN A 129 -8.65 -8.42 16.40
C GLN A 129 -7.86 -9.01 17.57
N LYS A 130 -7.79 -10.35 17.69
CA LYS A 130 -6.96 -11.03 18.69
C LYS A 130 -5.46 -10.70 18.52
N ASN A 131 -5.02 -10.52 17.29
CA ASN A 131 -3.63 -10.21 16.96
C ASN A 131 -3.29 -8.72 17.07
N ALA A 132 -4.28 -7.82 17.19
CA ALA A 132 -4.06 -6.37 17.14
C ALA A 132 -3.04 -5.84 18.16
N LEU A 133 -3.01 -6.38 19.40
CA LEU A 133 -2.02 -5.97 20.39
C LEU A 133 -0.61 -6.45 20.02
N ARG A 134 -0.49 -7.69 19.53
CA ARG A 134 0.78 -8.21 19.00
C ARG A 134 1.32 -7.29 17.90
N ASP A 135 0.48 -6.93 16.96
CA ASP A 135 0.86 -6.15 15.79
C ASP A 135 1.29 -4.72 16.17
N LEU A 136 0.63 -4.11 17.17
CA LEU A 136 1.05 -2.82 17.74
C LEU A 136 2.42 -2.90 18.42
N ILE A 137 2.67 -3.95 19.19
CA ILE A 137 3.97 -4.17 19.86
C ILE A 137 5.06 -4.36 18.79
N ASP A 138 4.82 -5.21 17.79
CA ASP A 138 5.75 -5.49 16.71
C ASP A 138 6.06 -4.22 15.89
N GLN A 139 5.03 -3.45 15.57
CA GLN A 139 5.19 -2.16 14.89
C GLN A 139 6.02 -1.18 15.71
N SER A 140 5.76 -1.07 17.03
CA SER A 140 6.54 -0.20 17.91
C SER A 140 8.02 -0.61 17.91
N LEU A 141 8.32 -1.91 18.01
CA LEU A 141 9.70 -2.43 17.99
C LEU A 141 10.40 -2.12 16.66
N LEU A 142 9.72 -2.34 15.53
CA LEU A 142 10.28 -2.04 14.21
C LEU A 142 10.52 -0.54 13.99
N VAL A 143 9.61 0.31 14.47
CA VAL A 143 9.78 1.78 14.41
C VAL A 143 10.96 2.22 15.27
N GLN A 144 11.10 1.69 16.49
CA GLN A 144 12.24 1.98 17.36
C GLN A 144 13.55 1.53 16.69
N ARG A 145 13.57 0.32 16.13
CA ARG A 145 14.75 -0.18 15.41
C ARG A 145 15.13 0.73 14.23
N GLY A 146 14.17 1.22 13.48
CA GLY A 146 14.41 2.17 12.37
C GLY A 146 14.99 3.50 12.84
N LYS A 147 14.52 4.00 13.99
CA LYS A 147 15.08 5.20 14.64
C LYS A 147 16.52 4.95 15.11
N ASP A 148 16.79 3.81 15.74
CA ASP A 148 18.13 3.43 16.22
C ASP A 148 19.12 3.25 15.07
N MET A 149 18.68 2.76 13.91
CA MET A 149 19.47 2.67 12.69
C MET A 149 19.72 4.05 12.04
N GLY A 150 19.11 5.11 12.52
CA GLY A 150 19.22 6.45 11.93
C GLY A 150 18.63 6.57 10.52
N LEU A 151 17.63 5.76 10.19
CA LEU A 151 17.01 5.75 8.84
C LEU A 151 16.22 7.04 8.60
N SER A 152 16.60 7.78 7.54
CA SER A 152 15.83 8.93 7.07
C SER A 152 14.85 8.48 6.01
N VAL A 153 13.56 8.70 6.25
CA VAL A 153 12.46 8.27 5.37
C VAL A 153 11.62 9.42 4.82
N GLU A 154 11.95 10.66 5.14
CA GLU A 154 11.15 11.83 4.72
C GLU A 154 10.92 11.92 3.20
N PRO A 155 11.91 11.65 2.31
CA PRO A 155 11.65 11.65 0.87
C PRO A 155 10.63 10.60 0.45
N ASP A 156 10.64 9.43 1.09
CA ASP A 156 9.72 8.35 0.78
C ASP A 156 8.31 8.63 1.34
N VAL A 157 8.23 9.31 2.49
CA VAL A 157 6.96 9.80 3.07
C VAL A 157 6.29 10.78 2.12
N ILE A 158 7.05 11.76 1.58
CA ILE A 158 6.53 12.73 0.61
C ILE A 158 6.00 12.01 -0.65
N LYS A 159 6.77 11.05 -1.20
CA LYS A 159 6.33 10.24 -2.34
C LYS A 159 5.05 9.48 -2.04
N LYS A 160 4.95 8.87 -0.85
CA LYS A 160 3.77 8.11 -0.45
C LYS A 160 2.53 8.98 -0.32
N LEU A 161 2.67 10.16 0.28
CA LEU A 161 1.59 11.15 0.37
C LEU A 161 1.13 11.61 -1.02
N ASP A 162 2.08 11.86 -1.94
CA ASP A 162 1.76 12.23 -3.32
C ASP A 162 1.06 11.11 -4.08
N GLN A 163 1.49 9.86 -3.90
CA GLN A 163 0.79 8.70 -4.44
C GLN A 163 -0.66 8.60 -3.96
N ILE A 164 -0.89 8.78 -2.64
CA ILE A 164 -2.25 8.80 -2.06
C ILE A 164 -3.08 9.91 -2.69
N ARG A 165 -2.51 11.10 -2.85
CA ARG A 165 -3.16 12.24 -3.49
C ARG A 165 -3.60 11.90 -4.92
N ILE A 166 -2.68 11.36 -5.74
CA ILE A 166 -2.94 11.01 -7.15
C ILE A 166 -3.99 9.90 -7.25
N GLN A 167 -3.87 8.83 -6.46
CA GLN A 167 -4.81 7.71 -6.47
C GLN A 167 -6.24 8.12 -6.11
N ASN A 168 -6.39 9.14 -5.28
CA ASN A 168 -7.69 9.67 -4.89
C ASN A 168 -8.16 10.84 -5.78
N ASN A 169 -7.44 11.16 -6.86
CA ASN A 169 -7.74 12.28 -7.77
C ASN A 169 -7.83 13.62 -7.04
N ILE A 170 -6.97 13.85 -6.04
CA ILE A 170 -6.89 15.09 -5.26
C ILE A 170 -5.86 16.01 -5.93
N ASN A 171 -6.21 17.30 -6.12
CA ASN A 171 -5.40 18.22 -6.93
C ASN A 171 -4.13 18.71 -6.23
N SER A 172 -4.19 18.94 -4.90
CA SER A 172 -3.07 19.50 -4.14
C SER A 172 -2.87 18.79 -2.80
N MET A 173 -1.73 19.01 -2.15
CA MET A 173 -1.46 18.48 -0.80
C MET A 173 -2.35 19.14 0.24
N GLU A 174 -2.66 20.41 0.06
CA GLU A 174 -3.59 21.15 0.92
C GLU A 174 -5.01 20.57 0.85
N ASP A 175 -5.43 20.12 -0.33
CA ASP A 175 -6.74 19.46 -0.48
C ASP A 175 -6.72 18.06 0.13
N LEU A 176 -5.58 17.34 0.10
CA LEU A 176 -5.41 16.08 0.82
C LEU A 176 -5.52 16.30 2.33
N GLU A 177 -4.86 17.33 2.88
CA GLU A 177 -4.94 17.68 4.29
C GLU A 177 -6.39 17.99 4.70
N LYS A 178 -7.12 18.80 3.91
CA LYS A 178 -8.54 19.08 4.14
C LYS A 178 -9.39 17.82 4.09
N ALA A 179 -9.12 16.91 3.13
CA ALA A 179 -9.87 15.68 2.99
C ALA A 179 -9.64 14.73 4.18
N VAL A 180 -8.41 14.62 4.70
CA VAL A 180 -8.07 13.87 5.91
C VAL A 180 -8.74 14.48 7.13
N SER A 181 -8.64 15.81 7.30
CA SER A 181 -9.24 16.53 8.43
C SER A 181 -10.76 16.44 8.42
N ALA A 182 -11.40 16.45 7.25
CA ALA A 182 -12.85 16.28 7.10
C ALA A 182 -13.36 14.91 7.56
N GLN A 183 -12.47 13.90 7.63
CA GLN A 183 -12.76 12.59 8.20
C GLN A 183 -12.50 12.51 9.71
N GLY A 184 -12.14 13.63 10.35
CA GLY A 184 -11.85 13.69 11.77
C GLY A 184 -10.46 13.19 12.16
N VAL A 185 -9.56 12.99 11.19
CA VAL A 185 -8.18 12.57 11.44
C VAL A 185 -7.27 13.79 11.49
N ASN A 186 -6.41 13.84 12.50
CA ASN A 186 -5.39 14.90 12.61
C ASN A 186 -4.35 14.70 11.50
N TRP A 187 -3.97 15.78 10.81
CA TRP A 187 -3.01 15.72 9.70
C TRP A 187 -1.61 15.27 10.13
N GLU A 188 -1.14 15.71 11.29
CA GLU A 188 0.17 15.28 11.82
C GLU A 188 0.15 13.80 12.20
N ASP A 189 -0.93 13.30 12.80
CA ASP A 189 -1.10 11.89 13.13
C ASP A 189 -1.11 11.04 11.84
N PHE A 190 -1.80 11.51 10.81
CA PHE A 190 -1.81 10.85 9.52
C PHE A 190 -0.43 10.76 8.90
N LYS A 191 0.34 11.85 8.88
CA LYS A 191 1.73 11.86 8.39
C LYS A 191 2.64 10.95 9.22
N ASN A 192 2.47 10.94 10.54
CA ASN A 192 3.24 10.08 11.43
C ASN A 192 2.95 8.60 11.18
N ASN A 193 1.71 8.23 10.92
CA ASN A 193 1.34 6.87 10.54
C ASN A 193 2.01 6.46 9.22
N ILE A 194 1.98 7.33 8.20
CA ILE A 194 2.69 7.09 6.95
C ILE A 194 4.20 6.94 7.19
N ARG A 195 4.79 7.82 8.00
CA ARG A 195 6.22 7.76 8.36
C ARG A 195 6.58 6.45 9.04
N ASN A 196 5.80 6.04 10.04
CA ASN A 196 6.02 4.79 10.75
C ASN A 196 5.90 3.58 9.80
N GLY A 197 4.93 3.56 8.92
CA GLY A 197 4.78 2.51 7.91
C GLY A 197 5.96 2.45 6.95
N VAL A 198 6.42 3.58 6.42
CA VAL A 198 7.60 3.66 5.54
C VAL A 198 8.86 3.23 6.28
N LEU A 199 9.03 3.66 7.53
CA LEU A 199 10.17 3.30 8.37
C LEU A 199 10.20 1.79 8.65
N THR A 200 9.07 1.21 9.04
CA THR A 200 8.92 -0.24 9.24
C THR A 200 9.27 -1.01 7.98
N GLN A 201 8.74 -0.60 6.83
CA GLN A 201 9.05 -1.22 5.54
C GLN A 201 10.55 -1.16 5.22
N ARG A 202 11.20 -0.04 5.52
CA ARG A 202 12.63 0.15 5.28
C ARG A 202 13.48 -0.76 6.18
N VAL A 203 13.09 -0.90 7.46
CA VAL A 203 13.74 -1.83 8.40
C VAL A 203 13.61 -3.27 7.91
N ILE A 204 12.39 -3.71 7.57
CA ILE A 204 12.14 -5.06 7.08
C ILE A 204 12.96 -5.33 5.80
N SER A 205 12.96 -4.40 4.85
CA SER A 205 13.73 -4.54 3.62
C SER A 205 15.24 -4.64 3.89
N SER A 206 15.76 -3.84 4.82
CA SER A 206 17.19 -3.80 5.14
C SER A 206 17.65 -4.98 6.00
N GLU A 207 16.90 -5.31 7.05
CA GLU A 207 17.32 -6.29 8.06
C GLU A 207 16.88 -7.73 7.73
N VAL A 208 15.85 -7.88 6.90
CA VAL A 208 15.32 -9.19 6.52
C VAL A 208 15.46 -9.42 5.02
N GLY A 209 14.88 -8.53 4.21
CA GLY A 209 14.78 -8.71 2.77
C GLY A 209 16.13 -8.81 2.07
N SER A 210 17.11 -8.01 2.48
CA SER A 210 18.47 -8.00 1.92
C SER A 210 19.24 -9.30 2.14
N HIS A 211 18.83 -10.10 3.11
CA HIS A 211 19.46 -11.40 3.44
C HIS A 211 18.79 -12.58 2.74
N ILE A 212 17.67 -12.35 2.04
CA ILE A 212 16.97 -13.39 1.29
C ILE A 212 17.56 -13.44 -0.12
N THR A 213 18.23 -14.53 -0.43
CA THR A 213 18.78 -14.78 -1.77
C THR A 213 18.10 -16.01 -2.36
N ILE A 214 17.59 -15.89 -3.58
CA ILE A 214 17.01 -16.99 -4.35
C ILE A 214 18.02 -17.40 -5.42
N GLY A 215 18.49 -18.65 -5.36
CA GLY A 215 19.45 -19.18 -6.32
C GLY A 215 18.77 -19.63 -7.62
N HIS A 216 19.48 -19.55 -8.74
CA HIS A 216 18.97 -20.01 -10.04
C HIS A 216 18.58 -21.50 -10.01
N ASP A 217 19.40 -22.34 -9.38
CA ASP A 217 19.13 -23.79 -9.24
C ASP A 217 17.80 -24.07 -8.50
N GLU A 218 17.44 -23.20 -7.57
CA GLU A 218 16.18 -23.30 -6.83
C GLU A 218 14.98 -22.87 -7.68
N ILE A 219 15.16 -21.83 -8.50
CA ILE A 219 14.16 -21.40 -9.48
C ILE A 219 13.91 -22.50 -10.49
N GLU A 220 14.97 -23.11 -11.02
CA GLU A 220 14.90 -24.23 -11.97
C GLU A 220 14.22 -25.46 -11.34
N LYS A 221 14.56 -25.78 -10.11
CA LYS A 221 13.93 -26.85 -9.35
C LYS A 221 12.44 -26.60 -9.17
N TYR A 222 12.05 -25.41 -8.72
CA TYR A 222 10.64 -25.02 -8.54
C TYR A 222 9.88 -25.16 -9.85
N TYR A 223 10.43 -24.62 -10.95
CA TYR A 223 9.83 -24.71 -12.26
C TYR A 223 9.58 -26.17 -12.67
N ASN A 224 10.58 -27.04 -12.51
CA ASN A 224 10.48 -28.45 -12.92
C ASN A 224 9.46 -29.24 -12.07
N GLU A 225 9.33 -28.90 -10.78
CA GLU A 225 8.37 -29.52 -9.87
C GLU A 225 6.94 -29.01 -10.07
N HIS A 226 6.78 -27.78 -10.62
CA HIS A 226 5.49 -27.08 -10.70
C HIS A 226 5.12 -26.67 -12.13
N LYS A 227 5.59 -27.41 -13.14
CA LYS A 227 5.34 -27.10 -14.57
C LYS A 227 3.87 -26.84 -14.91
N SER A 228 2.95 -27.55 -14.25
CA SER A 228 1.51 -27.38 -14.44
C SER A 228 0.99 -25.99 -14.05
N GLU A 229 1.67 -25.29 -13.12
CA GLU A 229 1.31 -23.92 -12.75
C GLU A 229 1.65 -22.91 -13.85
N PHE A 230 2.60 -23.24 -14.72
CA PHE A 230 3.09 -22.39 -15.80
C PHE A 230 2.52 -22.73 -17.17
N VAL A 231 1.53 -23.61 -17.22
CA VAL A 231 0.72 -23.81 -18.44
C VAL A 231 -0.30 -22.71 -18.51
N ARG A 232 -0.16 -21.86 -19.51
CA ARG A 232 -1.15 -20.78 -19.77
C ARG A 232 -2.12 -21.23 -20.83
N PRO A 233 -3.42 -21.02 -20.64
CA PRO A 233 -4.41 -21.23 -21.70
C PRO A 233 -4.15 -20.26 -22.85
N GLU A 234 -4.59 -20.64 -24.03
CA GLU A 234 -4.60 -19.75 -25.20
C GLU A 234 -5.38 -18.46 -24.90
N GLN A 235 -4.83 -17.32 -25.24
CA GLN A 235 -5.41 -16.01 -24.96
C GLN A 235 -5.24 -15.08 -26.16
N VAL A 236 -6.21 -14.18 -26.34
CA VAL A 236 -6.14 -13.14 -27.34
C VAL A 236 -6.40 -11.77 -26.73
N ALA A 237 -5.55 -10.80 -27.04
CA ALA A 237 -5.80 -9.40 -26.70
C ALA A 237 -6.54 -8.73 -27.86
N LEU A 238 -7.69 -8.11 -27.58
CA LEU A 238 -8.61 -7.62 -28.61
C LEU A 238 -8.83 -6.10 -28.53
N ARG A 239 -9.07 -5.51 -29.70
CA ARG A 239 -9.70 -4.19 -29.87
C ARG A 239 -10.97 -4.33 -30.67
N SER A 240 -11.96 -3.43 -30.46
CA SER A 240 -13.21 -3.37 -31.23
C SER A 240 -13.48 -1.99 -31.81
N ILE A 241 -14.17 -2.00 -32.94
CA ILE A 241 -14.95 -0.89 -33.44
C ILE A 241 -16.40 -1.37 -33.53
N GLU A 242 -17.27 -0.74 -32.76
CA GLU A 242 -18.68 -1.07 -32.66
C GLU A 242 -19.48 0.05 -33.31
N ILE A 243 -20.40 -0.30 -34.21
CA ILE A 243 -21.33 0.63 -34.85
C ILE A 243 -22.74 0.18 -34.48
N ASN A 244 -23.39 0.92 -33.60
CA ASN A 244 -24.66 0.55 -33.01
C ASN A 244 -25.81 0.76 -33.99
N THR A 245 -26.66 -0.26 -34.12
CA THR A 245 -27.86 -0.22 -34.95
C THR A 245 -29.16 -0.27 -34.15
N GLU A 246 -29.06 -0.19 -32.81
CA GLU A 246 -30.24 -0.24 -31.95
C GLU A 246 -31.15 0.97 -32.20
N LYS A 247 -32.44 0.72 -32.36
CA LYS A 247 -33.47 1.74 -32.65
C LYS A 247 -33.30 2.48 -33.98
N LYS A 248 -32.60 1.88 -34.98
CA LYS A 248 -32.38 2.45 -36.30
C LYS A 248 -33.37 1.87 -37.31
N SER A 249 -33.73 2.66 -38.32
CA SER A 249 -34.55 2.20 -39.44
C SER A 249 -33.77 1.25 -40.36
N PRO A 250 -34.43 0.41 -41.14
CA PRO A 250 -33.78 -0.47 -42.13
C PRO A 250 -32.84 0.28 -43.09
N GLU A 251 -33.24 1.49 -43.53
CA GLU A 251 -32.44 2.34 -44.41
C GLU A 251 -31.17 2.84 -43.71
N GLU A 252 -31.30 3.28 -42.45
CA GLU A 252 -30.16 3.72 -41.66
C GLU A 252 -29.17 2.57 -41.39
N ILE A 253 -29.67 1.35 -41.16
CA ILE A 253 -28.84 0.15 -40.97
C ILE A 253 -27.96 -0.11 -42.19
N VAL A 254 -28.52 0.02 -43.40
CA VAL A 254 -27.77 -0.14 -44.68
C VAL A 254 -26.64 0.90 -44.76
N GLU A 255 -26.91 2.16 -44.40
CA GLU A 255 -25.87 3.20 -44.41
C GLU A 255 -24.81 2.97 -43.33
N LEU A 256 -25.21 2.50 -42.15
CA LEU A 256 -24.28 2.13 -41.09
C LEU A 256 -23.37 0.94 -41.46
N LYS A 257 -23.92 -0.02 -42.24
CA LYS A 257 -23.10 -1.11 -42.76
C LYS A 257 -22.06 -0.61 -43.76
N LYS A 258 -22.44 0.27 -44.69
CA LYS A 258 -21.49 0.92 -45.60
C LYS A 258 -20.39 1.70 -44.82
N LYS A 259 -20.81 2.38 -43.75
CA LYS A 259 -19.85 3.07 -42.84
C LYS A 259 -18.86 2.08 -42.21
N ALA A 260 -19.32 0.93 -41.70
CA ALA A 260 -18.50 -0.12 -41.17
C ALA A 260 -17.50 -0.67 -42.19
N GLU A 261 -18.00 -0.99 -43.38
CA GLU A 261 -17.18 -1.49 -44.49
C GLU A 261 -16.13 -0.46 -44.95
N ALA A 262 -16.52 0.82 -45.05
CA ALA A 262 -15.60 1.90 -45.39
C ALA A 262 -14.52 2.08 -44.29
N THR A 263 -14.90 1.95 -43.02
CA THR A 263 -13.96 2.01 -41.89
C THR A 263 -12.99 0.84 -41.97
N LEU A 264 -13.46 -0.38 -42.16
CA LEU A 264 -12.62 -1.56 -42.32
C LEU A 264 -11.63 -1.40 -43.51
N LYS A 265 -12.13 -0.88 -44.67
CA LYS A 265 -11.27 -0.63 -45.81
C LYS A 265 -10.14 0.31 -45.49
N ARG A 266 -10.40 1.43 -44.79
CA ARG A 266 -9.38 2.41 -44.42
C ARG A 266 -8.32 1.78 -43.50
N ILE A 267 -8.74 0.91 -42.57
CA ILE A 267 -7.80 0.19 -41.69
C ILE A 267 -6.95 -0.78 -42.50
N LYS A 268 -7.58 -1.53 -43.45
CA LYS A 268 -6.83 -2.41 -44.34
C LYS A 268 -5.88 -1.65 -45.28
N ASP A 269 -6.20 -0.38 -45.61
CA ASP A 269 -5.33 0.53 -46.38
C ASP A 269 -4.23 1.16 -45.54
N GLY A 270 -4.14 0.87 -44.21
CA GLY A 270 -3.03 1.23 -43.33
C GLY A 270 -3.31 2.32 -42.30
N GLU A 271 -4.57 2.76 -42.12
CA GLU A 271 -4.92 3.66 -41.02
C GLU A 271 -4.90 2.92 -39.68
N ASP A 272 -4.47 3.60 -38.61
CA ASP A 272 -4.39 3.01 -37.26
C ASP A 272 -5.77 2.65 -36.71
N PHE A 273 -5.91 1.40 -36.28
CA PHE A 273 -7.20 0.88 -35.77
C PHE A 273 -7.66 1.67 -34.55
N GLY A 274 -6.75 2.05 -33.63
CA GLY A 274 -7.09 2.78 -32.41
C GLY A 274 -7.64 4.18 -32.71
N GLU A 275 -7.06 4.88 -33.70
CA GLU A 275 -7.55 6.20 -34.14
C GLU A 275 -8.90 6.06 -34.85
N MET A 276 -9.09 4.99 -35.64
CA MET A 276 -10.36 4.71 -36.25
C MET A 276 -11.43 4.37 -35.21
N ALA A 277 -11.08 3.61 -34.16
CA ALA A 277 -11.97 3.33 -33.04
C ALA A 277 -12.41 4.62 -32.32
N LYS A 278 -11.48 5.53 -32.04
CA LYS A 278 -11.79 6.83 -31.42
C LYS A 278 -12.76 7.68 -32.24
N ARG A 279 -12.70 7.58 -33.57
CA ARG A 279 -13.51 8.41 -34.49
C ARG A 279 -14.84 7.82 -34.83
N PHE A 280 -14.94 6.51 -34.95
CA PHE A 280 -16.07 5.84 -35.60
C PHE A 280 -16.78 4.82 -34.72
N SER A 281 -16.19 4.40 -33.60
CA SER A 281 -16.81 3.46 -32.70
C SER A 281 -17.82 4.13 -31.76
N ASP A 282 -18.96 3.51 -31.61
CA ASP A 282 -20.00 3.86 -30.65
C ASP A 282 -19.80 3.11 -29.32
N GLY A 283 -18.83 2.20 -29.24
CA GLY A 283 -18.54 1.39 -28.05
C GLY A 283 -17.96 2.19 -26.90
N SER A 284 -18.11 1.69 -25.68
CA SER A 284 -17.63 2.34 -24.46
C SER A 284 -16.09 2.51 -24.40
N THR A 285 -15.38 1.64 -25.11
CA THR A 285 -13.90 1.64 -25.18
C THR A 285 -13.35 2.51 -26.31
N ALA A 286 -14.21 3.17 -27.08
CA ALA A 286 -13.82 4.01 -28.23
C ALA A 286 -12.71 5.02 -27.88
N LYS A 287 -12.85 5.76 -26.76
CA LYS A 287 -11.86 6.75 -26.29
C LYS A 287 -10.50 6.16 -25.96
N GLN A 288 -10.44 4.87 -25.65
CA GLN A 288 -9.24 4.10 -25.34
C GLN A 288 -8.71 3.34 -26.57
N GLY A 289 -9.13 3.75 -27.79
CA GLY A 289 -8.73 3.10 -29.03
C GLY A 289 -9.36 1.74 -29.24
N GLY A 290 -10.51 1.48 -28.62
CA GLY A 290 -11.28 0.25 -28.76
C GLY A 290 -10.76 -0.94 -27.94
N PHE A 291 -9.79 -0.77 -27.04
CA PHE A 291 -9.22 -1.89 -26.27
C PHE A 291 -10.26 -2.57 -25.38
N LEU A 292 -10.49 -3.87 -25.62
CA LEU A 292 -11.45 -4.68 -24.88
C LEU A 292 -10.82 -5.45 -23.72
N GLY A 293 -9.54 -5.83 -23.83
CA GLY A 293 -8.85 -6.66 -22.85
C GLY A 293 -8.23 -7.91 -23.46
N VAL A 294 -7.83 -8.83 -22.56
CA VAL A 294 -7.29 -10.15 -22.90
C VAL A 294 -8.33 -11.21 -22.52
N TYR A 295 -8.63 -12.10 -23.45
CA TYR A 295 -9.65 -13.13 -23.29
C TYR A 295 -9.04 -14.52 -23.45
N LYS A 296 -9.48 -15.44 -22.59
CA LYS A 296 -9.19 -16.88 -22.69
C LYS A 296 -10.28 -17.57 -23.49
N ARG A 297 -9.99 -18.79 -23.96
CA ARG A 297 -11.04 -19.65 -24.51
C ARG A 297 -12.17 -19.86 -23.48
N GLY A 298 -13.39 -19.74 -23.92
CA GLY A 298 -14.61 -19.85 -23.11
C GLY A 298 -15.10 -18.54 -22.50
N GLU A 299 -14.36 -17.43 -22.64
CA GLU A 299 -14.78 -16.11 -22.14
C GLU A 299 -15.53 -15.27 -23.17
N LEU A 300 -15.45 -15.63 -24.46
CA LEU A 300 -16.15 -14.98 -25.56
C LEU A 300 -17.35 -15.82 -26.01
N SER A 301 -18.28 -15.18 -26.76
CA SER A 301 -19.28 -15.96 -27.45
C SER A 301 -18.63 -16.91 -28.46
N LYS A 302 -19.24 -18.09 -28.68
CA LYS A 302 -18.64 -19.12 -29.52
C LYS A 302 -18.37 -18.61 -30.96
N GLU A 303 -19.27 -17.74 -31.49
CA GLU A 303 -19.10 -17.15 -32.82
C GLU A 303 -17.88 -16.24 -32.92
N LEU A 304 -17.60 -15.47 -31.87
CA LEU A 304 -16.41 -14.62 -31.81
C LEU A 304 -15.15 -15.45 -31.57
N GLU A 305 -15.24 -16.42 -30.66
CA GLU A 305 -14.14 -17.31 -30.31
C GLU A 305 -13.61 -18.10 -31.50
N ASP A 306 -14.52 -18.67 -32.30
CA ASP A 306 -14.19 -19.45 -33.50
C ASP A 306 -13.47 -18.62 -34.58
N VAL A 307 -13.61 -17.29 -34.53
CA VAL A 307 -12.92 -16.36 -35.45
C VAL A 307 -11.60 -15.89 -34.84
N VAL A 308 -11.62 -15.27 -33.65
CA VAL A 308 -10.45 -14.54 -33.12
C VAL A 308 -9.31 -15.45 -32.74
N PHE A 309 -9.57 -16.69 -32.25
CA PHE A 309 -8.52 -17.65 -31.90
C PHE A 309 -7.86 -18.34 -33.09
N LYS A 310 -8.34 -18.11 -34.31
CA LYS A 310 -7.66 -18.53 -35.54
C LYS A 310 -6.81 -17.42 -36.14
N MET A 311 -6.98 -16.21 -35.66
CA MET A 311 -6.30 -15.03 -36.17
C MET A 311 -4.93 -14.87 -35.50
N ARG A 312 -3.99 -14.29 -36.23
CA ARG A 312 -2.65 -13.96 -35.76
C ARG A 312 -2.63 -12.54 -35.20
N LYS A 313 -1.54 -12.20 -34.56
CA LYS A 313 -1.26 -10.82 -34.13
C LYS A 313 -1.46 -9.83 -35.30
N ASN A 314 -2.16 -8.75 -35.01
CA ASN A 314 -2.55 -7.67 -35.92
C ASN A 314 -3.59 -8.03 -37.01
N ASP A 315 -4.08 -9.25 -37.07
CA ASP A 315 -5.17 -9.60 -37.96
C ASP A 315 -6.47 -8.85 -37.57
N ILE A 316 -7.28 -8.55 -38.60
CA ILE A 316 -8.53 -7.80 -38.44
C ILE A 316 -9.65 -8.62 -39.03
N THR A 317 -10.78 -8.71 -38.34
CA THR A 317 -11.97 -9.42 -38.87
C THR A 317 -12.62 -8.64 -40.01
N ASP A 318 -13.44 -9.30 -40.79
CA ASP A 318 -14.43 -8.62 -41.60
C ASP A 318 -15.52 -8.00 -40.68
N VAL A 319 -16.39 -7.19 -41.25
CA VAL A 319 -17.55 -6.63 -40.54
C VAL A 319 -18.46 -7.76 -40.10
N MET A 320 -18.61 -7.94 -38.80
CA MET A 320 -19.46 -8.97 -38.19
C MET A 320 -20.82 -8.36 -37.84
N ASP A 321 -21.90 -9.01 -38.22
CA ASP A 321 -23.26 -8.63 -37.84
C ASP A 321 -23.54 -9.18 -36.42
N THR A 322 -23.87 -8.32 -35.48
CA THR A 322 -24.24 -8.68 -34.10
C THR A 322 -25.65 -8.18 -33.78
N LYS A 323 -26.22 -8.63 -32.67
CA LYS A 323 -27.53 -8.15 -32.19
C LYS A 323 -27.55 -6.66 -31.86
N GLN A 324 -26.40 -6.06 -31.57
CA GLN A 324 -26.26 -4.65 -31.20
C GLN A 324 -25.84 -3.77 -32.38
N GLY A 325 -25.41 -4.37 -33.48
CA GLY A 325 -24.92 -3.66 -34.65
C GLY A 325 -23.74 -4.35 -35.32
N PHE A 326 -22.91 -3.56 -35.96
CA PHE A 326 -21.72 -4.04 -36.67
C PHE A 326 -20.49 -3.97 -35.80
N LEU A 327 -19.70 -5.04 -35.83
CA LEU A 327 -18.48 -5.21 -35.03
C LEU A 327 -17.31 -5.52 -35.96
N ILE A 328 -16.19 -4.82 -35.73
CA ILE A 328 -14.89 -5.11 -36.32
C ILE A 328 -13.92 -5.36 -35.16
N LEU A 329 -13.20 -6.49 -35.17
CA LEU A 329 -12.21 -6.85 -34.15
C LEU A 329 -10.80 -6.83 -34.75
N GLN A 330 -9.84 -6.47 -33.93
CA GLN A 330 -8.42 -6.65 -34.19
C GLN A 330 -7.79 -7.47 -33.07
N VAL A 331 -6.99 -8.46 -33.43
CA VAL A 331 -6.12 -9.19 -32.49
C VAL A 331 -4.83 -8.42 -32.29
N LEU A 332 -4.65 -7.83 -31.11
CA LEU A 332 -3.41 -7.12 -30.76
C LEU A 332 -2.27 -8.08 -30.49
N GLU A 333 -2.56 -9.12 -29.71
CA GLU A 333 -1.63 -10.19 -29.35
C GLU A 333 -2.38 -11.52 -29.34
N HIS A 334 -1.70 -12.58 -29.76
CA HIS A 334 -2.15 -13.96 -29.65
C HIS A 334 -1.12 -14.73 -28.83
N TYR A 335 -1.55 -15.27 -27.70
CA TYR A 335 -0.74 -16.08 -26.81
C TYR A 335 -1.18 -17.52 -26.96
N ASP A 336 -0.32 -18.35 -27.54
CA ASP A 336 -0.57 -19.78 -27.71
C ASP A 336 -0.70 -20.47 -26.34
N GLU A 337 -1.56 -21.50 -26.29
CA GLU A 337 -1.61 -22.41 -25.15
C GLU A 337 -0.28 -23.16 -25.01
N GLY A 338 0.17 -23.31 -23.78
CA GLY A 338 1.32 -24.13 -23.51
C GLY A 338 2.10 -23.77 -22.25
N GLU A 339 3.06 -24.61 -21.97
CA GLU A 339 4.03 -24.43 -20.90
C GLU A 339 4.91 -23.22 -21.21
N GLN A 340 4.88 -22.24 -20.30
CA GLN A 340 5.74 -21.07 -20.41
C GLN A 340 7.18 -21.47 -20.11
N THR A 341 8.13 -20.99 -20.91
CA THR A 341 9.55 -21.29 -20.67
C THR A 341 10.03 -20.69 -19.36
N LEU A 342 11.00 -21.35 -18.73
CA LEU A 342 11.62 -20.87 -17.47
C LEU A 342 12.00 -19.38 -17.54
N ALA A 343 12.64 -18.95 -18.62
CA ALA A 343 13.05 -17.54 -18.79
C ALA A 343 11.89 -16.54 -18.74
N LYS A 344 10.67 -16.93 -19.10
CA LYS A 344 9.49 -16.06 -19.02
C LYS A 344 8.90 -16.02 -17.63
N VAL A 345 8.98 -17.09 -16.87
CA VAL A 345 8.36 -17.23 -15.55
C VAL A 345 9.35 -17.10 -14.39
N GLU A 346 10.63 -16.97 -14.68
CA GLU A 346 11.69 -16.80 -13.68
C GLU A 346 11.41 -15.64 -12.70
N PRO A 347 10.97 -14.44 -13.12
CA PRO A 347 10.58 -13.37 -12.18
C PRO A 347 9.43 -13.79 -11.26
N GLU A 348 8.41 -14.44 -11.80
CA GLU A 348 7.23 -14.91 -11.03
C GLU A 348 7.64 -15.97 -9.99
N ILE A 349 8.52 -16.90 -10.35
CA ILE A 349 9.05 -17.92 -9.45
C ILE A 349 9.91 -17.28 -8.36
N THR A 350 10.76 -16.33 -8.75
CA THR A 350 11.61 -15.58 -7.82
C THR A 350 10.78 -14.87 -6.77
N ASP A 351 9.71 -14.19 -7.18
CA ASP A 351 8.80 -13.49 -6.27
C ASP A 351 8.05 -14.45 -5.35
N LYS A 352 7.60 -15.59 -5.85
CA LYS A 352 6.96 -16.64 -5.04
C LYS A 352 7.91 -17.19 -3.97
N LEU A 353 9.12 -17.56 -4.36
CA LEU A 353 10.13 -18.10 -3.44
C LEU A 353 10.58 -17.04 -2.42
N TYR A 354 10.78 -15.80 -2.88
CA TYR A 354 11.11 -14.68 -2.01
C TYR A 354 10.02 -14.42 -0.97
N THR A 355 8.77 -14.36 -1.39
CA THR A 355 7.62 -14.16 -0.50
C THR A 355 7.48 -15.30 0.52
N ALA A 356 7.65 -16.54 0.07
CA ALA A 356 7.59 -17.71 0.95
C ALA A 356 8.70 -17.72 2.02
N ARG A 357 9.86 -17.12 1.74
CA ARG A 357 10.96 -16.95 2.71
C ARG A 357 10.81 -15.73 3.59
N MET A 358 10.22 -14.67 3.06
CA MET A 358 10.07 -13.40 3.77
C MET A 358 9.28 -13.56 5.07
N GLU A 359 8.15 -14.27 5.00
CA GLU A 359 7.25 -14.41 6.16
C GLU A 359 7.92 -15.10 7.36
N PRO A 360 8.53 -16.29 7.24
CA PRO A 360 9.22 -16.92 8.37
C PRO A 360 10.44 -16.12 8.83
N ALA A 361 11.20 -15.51 7.93
CA ALA A 361 12.36 -14.68 8.27
C ALA A 361 11.93 -13.44 9.06
N MET A 362 10.84 -12.79 8.67
CA MET A 362 10.28 -11.65 9.39
C MET A 362 9.81 -12.05 10.80
N ARG A 363 9.11 -13.19 10.93
CA ARG A 363 8.68 -13.70 12.26
C ARG A 363 9.87 -13.93 13.19
N GLU A 364 10.93 -14.56 12.71
CA GLU A 364 12.13 -14.80 13.51
C GLU A 364 12.86 -13.50 13.87
N TYR A 365 12.92 -12.56 12.94
CA TYR A 365 13.49 -11.23 13.19
C TYR A 365 12.71 -10.48 14.27
N VAL A 366 11.39 -10.41 14.17
CA VAL A 366 10.54 -9.75 15.17
C VAL A 366 10.64 -10.44 16.52
N LYS A 367 10.69 -11.78 16.55
CA LYS A 367 10.92 -12.54 17.77
C LYS A 367 12.25 -12.14 18.41
N THR A 368 13.32 -12.04 17.64
CA THR A 368 14.63 -11.58 18.13
C THR A 368 14.55 -10.16 18.70
N LEU A 369 13.84 -9.24 18.03
CA LEU A 369 13.62 -7.88 18.54
C LEU A 369 12.87 -7.90 19.89
N ARG A 370 11.86 -8.77 20.04
CA ARG A 370 11.11 -8.92 21.30
C ARG A 370 12.00 -9.44 22.44
N GLU A 371 12.83 -10.45 22.17
CA GLU A 371 13.76 -11.01 23.15
C GLU A 371 14.82 -9.99 23.64
N GLN A 372 15.18 -9.03 22.79
CA GLN A 372 16.13 -7.95 23.09
C GLN A 372 15.46 -6.71 23.73
N SER A 373 14.14 -6.71 23.84
CA SER A 373 13.36 -5.54 24.27
C SER A 373 12.62 -5.78 25.58
N TYR A 374 12.32 -4.70 26.27
CA TYR A 374 11.51 -4.73 27.47
C TYR A 374 10.04 -4.52 27.09
N VAL A 375 9.24 -5.61 27.12
CA VAL A 375 7.81 -5.57 26.83
C VAL A 375 7.04 -5.95 28.09
N VAL A 376 6.15 -5.07 28.55
CA VAL A 376 5.25 -5.31 29.69
C VAL A 376 3.82 -5.05 29.26
N ILE A 377 2.94 -6.01 29.53
CA ILE A 377 1.53 -5.96 29.18
C ILE A 377 0.71 -5.93 30.44
N LYS A 378 -0.30 -5.06 30.50
CA LYS A 378 -1.22 -4.96 31.64
C LYS A 378 -2.03 -6.23 31.80
N PRO A 379 -2.25 -6.72 33.05
CA PRO A 379 -3.14 -7.84 33.33
C PRO A 379 -4.53 -7.63 32.71
N GLY A 380 -5.03 -8.67 32.03
CA GLY A 380 -6.30 -8.63 31.29
C GLY A 380 -6.16 -8.43 29.78
N TYR A 381 -4.98 -8.09 29.28
CA TYR A 381 -4.64 -8.04 27.86
C TYR A 381 -3.70 -9.22 27.50
N GLN A 382 -3.85 -9.75 26.29
CA GLN A 382 -3.05 -10.88 25.82
C GLN A 382 -2.29 -10.53 24.54
N ASP A 383 -1.01 -10.89 24.54
CA ASP A 383 -0.17 -10.86 23.35
C ASP A 383 -0.13 -12.25 22.72
N MET A 384 -0.59 -12.38 21.49
CA MET A 384 -0.65 -13.65 20.77
C MET A 384 0.68 -14.04 20.07
N ALA A 385 1.76 -13.27 20.28
CA ALA A 385 3.07 -13.56 19.68
C ALA A 385 3.77 -14.77 20.30
N GLY A 386 3.49 -15.06 21.57
CA GLY A 386 3.96 -16.27 22.23
C GLY A 386 2.86 -17.29 22.24
N GLY A 387 2.96 -18.38 21.47
CA GLY A 387 2.00 -19.48 21.50
C GLY A 387 1.78 -20.00 22.92
N GLY A 388 0.73 -19.53 23.60
CA GLY A 388 0.22 -20.01 24.88
C GLY A 388 1.12 -19.73 26.09
N ASN A 389 0.61 -18.93 27.03
CA ASN A 389 1.14 -18.68 28.37
C ASN A 389 2.50 -17.96 28.46
N SER A 390 2.48 -16.67 28.21
CA SER A 390 3.35 -15.78 28.98
C SER A 390 2.63 -15.48 30.31
N GLU A 391 2.76 -16.36 31.29
CA GLU A 391 2.62 -15.96 32.68
C GLU A 391 3.62 -14.82 32.88
N ILE A 392 3.09 -13.62 33.07
CA ILE A 392 3.85 -12.47 33.49
C ILE A 392 4.41 -12.83 34.86
N GLN A 393 5.69 -13.19 34.92
CA GLN A 393 6.40 -13.10 36.19
C GLN A 393 6.37 -11.63 36.57
N GLU A 394 5.46 -11.27 37.45
CA GLU A 394 5.59 -10.05 38.24
C GLU A 394 6.98 -10.08 38.89
N VAL A 395 7.92 -9.40 38.30
CA VAL A 395 9.10 -8.98 39.03
C VAL A 395 8.60 -7.88 39.95
N SER A 396 8.04 -8.31 41.09
CA SER A 396 7.88 -7.46 42.25
C SER A 396 9.28 -6.98 42.57
N ALA A 397 9.58 -5.76 42.18
CA ALA A 397 10.74 -5.02 42.68
C ALA A 397 10.49 -4.70 44.17
N THR A 398 10.42 -5.73 44.99
CA THR A 398 10.53 -5.56 46.43
C THR A 398 11.95 -5.14 46.74
N ALA A 399 12.03 -4.01 47.40
CA ALA A 399 13.22 -3.37 47.93
C ALA A 399 13.97 -4.24 48.97
N GLU A 400 14.54 -5.37 48.56
CA GLU A 400 15.42 -6.21 49.42
C GLU A 400 16.86 -6.36 48.90
N ALA A 401 17.25 -5.70 47.81
CA ALA A 401 18.63 -5.78 47.33
C ALA A 401 19.63 -4.89 48.08
N SER A 402 19.22 -4.10 49.10
CA SER A 402 20.15 -3.21 49.83
C SER A 402 20.64 -3.72 51.16
N LYS A 403 20.35 -4.96 51.59
CA LYS A 403 20.81 -5.50 52.88
C LYS A 403 21.80 -6.66 52.83
N LYS A 404 22.20 -7.18 51.66
CA LYS A 404 23.13 -8.31 51.56
C LYS A 404 24.58 -7.97 51.15
N THR A 405 24.93 -6.73 50.85
CA THR A 405 26.30 -6.36 50.45
C THR A 405 27.20 -5.82 51.62
N LYS A 406 26.71 -5.81 52.86
CA LYS A 406 27.53 -5.35 54.02
C LYS A 406 28.08 -6.47 54.89
N LYS A 407 28.02 -7.74 54.56
CA LYS A 407 28.54 -8.86 55.38
C LYS A 407 29.60 -9.75 54.72
N ALA A 408 30.13 -9.44 53.54
CA ALA A 408 31.13 -10.24 52.83
C ALA A 408 32.57 -9.65 52.83
N HIS A 409 32.85 -8.58 53.59
CA HIS A 409 34.18 -7.97 53.62
C HIS A 409 34.88 -8.13 54.98
N LYS A 410 34.75 -9.29 55.62
CA LYS A 410 35.57 -9.58 56.79
C LYS A 410 35.81 -11.09 56.93
N LYS A 411 36.74 -11.64 56.16
CA LYS A 411 37.50 -12.85 56.41
C LYS A 411 38.23 -13.27 55.13
N TYR A 412 39.46 -12.83 54.99
CA TYR A 412 40.58 -13.55 54.41
C TYR A 412 41.82 -12.64 54.58
N GLY A 413 42.37 -12.71 55.76
CA GLY A 413 43.70 -12.30 56.03
C GLY A 413 44.49 -13.51 56.49
N LEU A 414 45.70 -13.57 56.06
CA LEU A 414 46.83 -14.43 56.53
C LEU A 414 46.69 -15.93 56.32
N PHE A 415 47.48 -16.52 55.41
CA PHE A 415 48.68 -17.30 55.82
C PHE A 415 49.42 -17.67 54.53
N GLY A 416 50.66 -17.20 54.45
CA GLY A 416 51.62 -17.68 53.49
C GLY A 416 52.22 -19.00 53.95
N LYS A 417 52.67 -19.77 52.95
CA LYS A 417 53.90 -20.59 53.01
C LYS A 417 54.17 -21.16 51.63
N LYS A 418 55.39 -20.85 51.13
CA LYS A 418 56.05 -21.68 50.12
C LYS A 418 56.44 -23.01 50.76
N PRO A 419 56.62 -24.08 50.01
CA PRO A 419 57.89 -24.75 49.94
C PRO A 419 58.25 -25.02 48.44
N ASP A 420 59.44 -24.73 48.12
CA ASP A 420 60.66 -25.48 47.87
C ASP A 420 60.53 -26.74 46.98
N THR A 421 61.17 -26.57 45.83
CA THR A 421 62.17 -27.40 45.13
C THR A 421 62.16 -28.92 45.30
N GLY A 422 62.29 -29.59 44.20
CA GLY A 422 63.18 -30.76 44.19
C GLY A 422 62.68 -31.92 43.26
N LEU A 423 63.41 -32.07 42.17
CA LEU A 423 63.75 -33.17 41.29
C LEU A 423 62.98 -33.25 39.99
#